data_1d6ce27ef215f33b868d2e43d58193a0
#
_entry.id   1d6ce27ef215f33b868d2e43d58193a0
#
_cell.length_a   1.000
_cell.length_b   1.000
_cell.length_c   1.000
_cell.angle_alpha   90.00
_cell.angle_beta   90.00
_cell.angle_gamma   90.00
#
_symmetry.space_group_name_H-M   'P 1'
#
loop_
_entity.id
_entity.type
_entity.pdbx_description
1 polymer ?
#
loop_
_entity_poly.entity_id
_entity_poly.type
_entity_poly.pdbx_seq_one_letter_code
_entity_poly.pdbx_strand_id
1 'polypeptide(L)'
;MAGVKVYTTESCPYCRMVQVFLRKYGIDYEVVDVGKDREAAREMIRISGQRGVPVTVVGDEVIVGFDAKRLREVFGTAAIDRVYDTVIVGAGPAGLTAAVYSARKLLKTAVVSEDIGGQAAWSWMVENYMGFTAITGEELVRKFEEQVREFDVSLELDSVQSIARESDLFLVRTASGNVFRSRTVILAPGKEPMTLGLPGETRLMGRGISICATCDAPLFRGMPVAVVGGGNTAV
;
A
#
# COMPACT_ATOMS: atom_id res chain seq x y z
N MET A 1 2.62 -30.96 -4.74
CA MET A 1 2.35 -29.96 -3.67
C MET A 1 0.85 -29.83 -3.56
N ALA A 2 0.30 -29.66 -2.36
CA ALA A 2 -1.13 -29.38 -2.19
C ALA A 2 -1.48 -28.11 -2.99
N GLY A 3 -2.59 -28.14 -3.73
CA GLY A 3 -3.01 -26.98 -4.54
C GLY A 3 -3.25 -25.77 -3.67
N VAL A 4 -2.81 -24.62 -4.13
CA VAL A 4 -3.09 -23.32 -3.46
C VAL A 4 -4.40 -22.77 -4.00
N LYS A 5 -5.34 -22.42 -3.11
CA LYS A 5 -6.62 -21.86 -3.49
C LYS A 5 -6.78 -20.47 -2.85
N VAL A 6 -7.15 -19.48 -3.64
CA VAL A 6 -7.35 -18.10 -3.17
C VAL A 6 -8.80 -17.68 -3.41
N TYR A 7 -9.55 -17.52 -2.34
CA TYR A 7 -10.90 -16.96 -2.38
C TYR A 7 -10.85 -15.44 -2.45
N THR A 8 -11.54 -14.86 -3.41
CA THR A 8 -11.41 -13.44 -3.77
C THR A 8 -12.72 -12.85 -4.24
N THR A 9 -12.75 -11.52 -4.42
CA THR A 9 -13.76 -10.80 -5.19
C THR A 9 -13.08 -9.84 -6.16
N GLU A 10 -13.78 -9.45 -7.22
CA GLU A 10 -13.23 -8.64 -8.31
C GLU A 10 -12.71 -7.27 -7.86
N SER A 11 -13.35 -6.65 -6.87
CA SER A 11 -13.03 -5.30 -6.37
C SER A 11 -12.08 -5.26 -5.18
N CYS A 12 -11.58 -6.40 -4.70
CA CYS A 12 -10.79 -6.48 -3.47
C CYS A 12 -9.30 -6.14 -3.69
N PRO A 13 -8.78 -5.05 -3.12
CA PRO A 13 -7.36 -4.69 -3.26
C PRO A 13 -6.41 -5.71 -2.64
N TYR A 14 -6.71 -6.18 -1.43
CA TYR A 14 -5.90 -7.17 -0.71
C TYR A 14 -5.84 -8.52 -1.41
N CYS A 15 -6.90 -8.88 -2.16
CA CYS A 15 -6.90 -10.08 -2.99
C CYS A 15 -5.87 -10.00 -4.11
N ARG A 16 -5.75 -8.84 -4.74
CA ARG A 16 -4.71 -8.59 -5.75
C ARG A 16 -3.30 -8.72 -5.15
N MET A 17 -3.11 -8.24 -3.92
CA MET A 17 -1.83 -8.33 -3.23
C MET A 17 -1.40 -9.78 -2.98
N VAL A 18 -2.32 -10.66 -2.55
CA VAL A 18 -2.05 -12.10 -2.43
C VAL A 18 -1.65 -12.70 -3.78
N GLN A 19 -2.39 -12.38 -4.84
CA GLN A 19 -2.10 -12.90 -6.18
C GLN A 19 -0.75 -12.40 -6.72
N VAL A 20 -0.40 -11.14 -6.46
CA VAL A 20 0.93 -10.58 -6.82
C VAL A 20 2.02 -11.31 -6.05
N PHE A 21 1.83 -11.53 -4.74
CA PHE A 21 2.77 -12.28 -3.92
C PHE A 21 3.00 -13.69 -4.49
N LEU A 22 1.94 -14.45 -4.74
CA LEU A 22 2.05 -15.82 -5.24
C LEU A 22 2.75 -15.88 -6.61
N ARG A 23 2.39 -14.98 -7.54
CA ARG A 23 3.07 -14.86 -8.84
C ARG A 23 4.54 -14.51 -8.71
N LYS A 24 4.88 -13.56 -7.83
CA LYS A 24 6.28 -13.15 -7.58
C LYS A 24 7.17 -14.32 -7.16
N TYR A 25 6.61 -15.24 -6.39
CA TYR A 25 7.34 -16.42 -5.91
C TYR A 25 7.14 -17.67 -6.77
N GLY A 26 6.50 -17.55 -7.94
CA GLY A 26 6.29 -18.67 -8.85
C GLY A 26 5.39 -19.76 -8.28
N ILE A 27 4.46 -19.39 -7.39
CA ILE A 27 3.54 -20.32 -6.75
C ILE A 27 2.28 -20.42 -7.61
N ASP A 28 1.96 -21.59 -8.10
CA ASP A 28 0.73 -21.85 -8.83
C ASP A 28 -0.47 -21.85 -7.88
N TYR A 29 -1.54 -21.22 -8.27
CA TYR A 29 -2.76 -21.10 -7.46
C TYR A 29 -4.02 -21.04 -8.30
N GLU A 30 -5.12 -21.51 -7.70
CA GLU A 30 -6.48 -21.38 -8.23
C GLU A 30 -7.17 -20.14 -7.63
N VAL A 31 -7.83 -19.36 -8.47
CA VAL A 31 -8.64 -18.20 -8.03
C VAL A 31 -10.09 -18.60 -7.98
N VAL A 32 -10.73 -18.38 -6.83
CA VAL A 32 -12.15 -18.66 -6.62
C VAL A 32 -12.89 -17.36 -6.29
N ASP A 33 -13.71 -16.87 -7.20
CA ASP A 33 -14.50 -15.65 -7.02
C ASP A 33 -15.77 -15.93 -6.21
N VAL A 34 -15.71 -15.63 -4.91
CA VAL A 34 -16.84 -15.81 -3.99
C VAL A 34 -17.97 -14.78 -4.18
N GLY A 35 -17.74 -13.72 -4.95
CA GLY A 35 -18.79 -12.78 -5.34
C GLY A 35 -19.72 -13.37 -6.40
N LYS A 36 -19.22 -14.33 -7.20
CA LYS A 36 -19.96 -14.99 -8.29
C LYS A 36 -20.43 -16.39 -7.92
N ASP A 37 -19.77 -17.04 -6.94
CA ASP A 37 -20.07 -18.41 -6.51
C ASP A 37 -20.50 -18.46 -5.03
N ARG A 38 -21.79 -18.71 -4.79
CA ARG A 38 -22.36 -18.80 -3.44
C ARG A 38 -21.94 -20.06 -2.67
N GLU A 39 -21.64 -21.16 -3.36
CA GLU A 39 -21.16 -22.38 -2.71
C GLU A 39 -19.71 -22.19 -2.25
N ALA A 40 -18.88 -21.65 -3.10
CA ALA A 40 -17.51 -21.28 -2.74
C ALA A 40 -17.47 -20.26 -1.58
N ALA A 41 -18.40 -19.31 -1.53
CA ALA A 41 -18.50 -18.38 -0.39
C ALA A 41 -18.84 -19.11 0.92
N ARG A 42 -19.74 -20.08 0.89
CA ARG A 42 -20.07 -20.91 2.08
C ARG A 42 -18.90 -21.79 2.49
N GLU A 43 -18.21 -22.39 1.53
CA GLU A 43 -16.99 -23.16 1.77
C GLU A 43 -15.93 -22.29 2.46
N MET A 44 -15.62 -21.13 1.89
CA MET A 44 -14.67 -20.18 2.46
C MET A 44 -15.01 -19.82 3.92
N ILE A 45 -16.27 -19.50 4.20
CA ILE A 45 -16.71 -19.17 5.57
C ILE A 45 -16.54 -20.36 6.51
N ARG A 46 -16.85 -21.57 6.06
CA ARG A 46 -16.70 -22.77 6.87
C ARG A 46 -15.25 -23.04 7.27
N ILE A 47 -14.29 -22.84 6.35
CA ILE A 47 -12.88 -23.15 6.58
C ILE A 47 -12.14 -22.00 7.29
N SER A 48 -12.52 -20.74 7.03
CA SER A 48 -11.83 -19.56 7.59
C SER A 48 -12.51 -18.97 8.84
N GLY A 49 -13.77 -19.32 9.09
CA GLY A 49 -14.58 -18.74 10.17
C GLY A 49 -15.01 -17.29 9.91
N GLN A 50 -14.76 -16.73 8.72
CA GLN A 50 -15.06 -15.33 8.44
C GLN A 50 -15.65 -15.11 7.04
N ARG A 51 -16.19 -13.90 6.81
CA ARG A 51 -16.85 -13.51 5.56
C ARG A 51 -16.00 -12.63 4.64
N GLY A 52 -14.86 -12.14 5.14
CA GLY A 52 -13.98 -11.26 4.40
C GLY A 52 -13.05 -12.02 3.43
N VAL A 53 -12.60 -11.34 2.39
CA VAL A 53 -11.59 -11.83 1.45
C VAL A 53 -10.35 -10.94 1.49
N PRO A 54 -9.15 -11.44 1.10
CA PRO A 54 -8.85 -12.79 0.61
C PRO A 54 -8.78 -13.83 1.72
N VAL A 55 -9.01 -15.08 1.34
CA VAL A 55 -8.66 -16.25 2.13
C VAL A 55 -7.80 -17.16 1.26
N THR A 56 -6.60 -17.48 1.71
CA THR A 56 -5.68 -18.39 1.01
C THR A 56 -5.63 -19.71 1.74
N VAL A 57 -5.81 -20.82 1.02
CA VAL A 57 -5.77 -22.17 1.55
C VAL A 57 -4.64 -22.95 0.90
N VAL A 58 -3.81 -23.56 1.73
CA VAL A 58 -2.65 -24.38 1.29
C VAL A 58 -2.62 -25.65 2.14
N GLY A 59 -3.11 -26.78 1.62
CA GLY A 59 -3.30 -27.96 2.44
C GLY A 59 -4.23 -27.70 3.62
N ASP A 60 -3.75 -27.88 4.84
CA ASP A 60 -4.49 -27.61 6.08
C ASP A 60 -4.34 -26.18 6.60
N GLU A 61 -3.48 -25.37 5.98
CA GLU A 61 -3.24 -23.99 6.39
C GLU A 61 -4.25 -23.02 5.76
N VAL A 62 -4.81 -22.16 6.60
CA VAL A 62 -5.77 -21.11 6.20
C VAL A 62 -5.20 -19.75 6.59
N ILE A 63 -4.95 -18.91 5.59
CA ILE A 63 -4.44 -17.55 5.79
C ILE A 63 -5.53 -16.56 5.44
N VAL A 64 -5.86 -15.71 6.39
CA VAL A 64 -6.93 -14.72 6.30
C VAL A 64 -6.32 -13.34 6.01
N GLY A 65 -6.85 -12.65 5.00
CA GLY A 65 -6.32 -11.36 4.60
C GLY A 65 -4.97 -11.48 3.86
N PHE A 66 -4.30 -10.34 3.70
CA PHE A 66 -2.93 -10.29 3.20
C PHE A 66 -1.96 -10.24 4.38
N ASP A 67 -1.52 -11.41 4.84
CA ASP A 67 -0.45 -11.55 5.83
C ASP A 67 0.83 -12.00 5.12
N ALA A 68 1.66 -11.03 4.74
CA ALA A 68 2.89 -11.29 4.01
C ALA A 68 3.91 -12.13 4.81
N LYS A 69 3.89 -12.04 6.15
CA LYS A 69 4.76 -12.83 7.02
C LYS A 69 4.31 -14.28 7.01
N ARG A 70 3.03 -14.52 7.26
CA ARG A 70 2.46 -15.88 7.27
C ARG A 70 2.56 -16.55 5.90
N LEU A 71 2.30 -15.81 4.81
CA LEU A 71 2.50 -16.29 3.45
C LEU A 71 3.95 -16.75 3.20
N ARG A 72 4.95 -15.96 3.65
CA ARG A 72 6.36 -16.35 3.53
C ARG A 72 6.70 -17.60 4.33
N GLU A 73 6.20 -17.72 5.56
CA GLU A 73 6.40 -18.89 6.40
C GLU A 73 5.83 -20.17 5.75
N VAL A 74 4.57 -20.09 5.30
CA VAL A 74 3.86 -21.24 4.72
C VAL A 74 4.49 -21.71 3.40
N PHE A 75 4.90 -20.76 2.55
CA PHE A 75 5.50 -21.10 1.26
C PHE A 75 7.02 -21.30 1.31
N GLY A 76 7.65 -21.15 2.48
CA GLY A 76 9.10 -21.30 2.62
C GLY A 76 9.89 -20.30 1.78
N THR A 77 9.26 -19.18 1.41
CA THR A 77 9.90 -18.12 0.64
C THR A 77 10.76 -17.29 1.59
N ALA A 78 11.94 -17.83 1.96
CA ALA A 78 12.97 -17.04 2.63
C ALA A 78 13.20 -15.77 1.82
N ALA A 79 13.49 -14.66 2.53
CA ALA A 79 13.86 -13.41 1.88
C ALA A 79 14.91 -13.74 0.81
N ILE A 80 14.56 -13.57 -0.47
CA ILE A 80 15.51 -13.77 -1.56
C ILE A 80 16.64 -12.79 -1.23
N ASP A 81 17.87 -13.26 -1.10
CA ASP A 81 19.07 -12.44 -0.87
C ASP A 81 19.34 -11.60 -2.13
N ARG A 82 18.41 -10.70 -2.41
CA ARG A 82 18.37 -9.86 -3.60
C ARG A 82 18.92 -8.49 -3.25
N VAL A 83 20.00 -8.13 -3.89
CA VAL A 83 20.48 -6.75 -3.82
C VAL A 83 19.71 -5.90 -4.85
N TYR A 84 19.02 -4.88 -4.36
CA TYR A 84 18.37 -3.87 -5.20
C TYR A 84 19.36 -2.78 -5.60
N ASP A 85 19.13 -2.16 -6.75
CA ASP A 85 19.89 -0.94 -7.11
C ASP A 85 19.35 0.24 -6.28
N THR A 86 18.03 0.27 -6.05
CA THR A 86 17.42 1.26 -5.16
C THR A 86 16.26 0.67 -4.36
N VAL A 87 16.17 1.05 -3.09
CA VAL A 87 14.99 0.87 -2.24
C VAL A 87 14.39 2.24 -1.97
N ILE A 88 13.10 2.37 -2.21
CA ILE A 88 12.33 3.58 -1.98
C ILE A 88 11.49 3.37 -0.73
N VAL A 89 11.60 4.27 0.23
CA VAL A 89 10.83 4.25 1.48
C VAL A 89 9.67 5.22 1.36
N GLY A 90 8.46 4.67 1.34
CA GLY A 90 7.21 5.40 1.16
C GLY A 90 6.64 5.27 -0.25
N ALA A 91 5.34 4.97 -0.32
CA ALA A 91 4.56 4.79 -1.55
C ALA A 91 3.52 5.90 -1.76
N GLY A 92 3.79 7.10 -1.27
CA GLY A 92 3.06 8.31 -1.67
C GLY A 92 3.39 8.72 -3.11
N PRO A 93 2.82 9.81 -3.63
CA PRO A 93 3.07 10.30 -5.00
C PRO A 93 4.55 10.44 -5.33
N ALA A 94 5.36 10.92 -4.38
CA ALA A 94 6.81 11.09 -4.57
C ALA A 94 7.53 9.74 -4.73
N GLY A 95 7.24 8.78 -3.86
CA GLY A 95 7.85 7.44 -3.91
C GLY A 95 7.42 6.66 -5.15
N LEU A 96 6.14 6.69 -5.50
CA LEU A 96 5.64 6.03 -6.71
C LEU A 96 6.22 6.65 -7.98
N THR A 97 6.38 7.99 -8.02
CA THR A 97 7.06 8.67 -9.13
C THR A 97 8.52 8.23 -9.21
N ALA A 98 9.25 8.20 -8.09
CA ALA A 98 10.64 7.73 -8.05
C ALA A 98 10.75 6.28 -8.54
N ALA A 99 9.77 5.41 -8.21
CA ALA A 99 9.72 4.03 -8.65
C ALA A 99 9.60 3.92 -10.18
N VAL A 100 8.69 4.68 -10.79
CA VAL A 100 8.54 4.72 -12.26
C VAL A 100 9.85 5.15 -12.92
N TYR A 101 10.48 6.22 -12.45
CA TYR A 101 11.74 6.71 -13.06
C TYR A 101 12.90 5.74 -12.86
N SER A 102 13.01 5.11 -11.71
CA SER A 102 14.02 4.08 -11.44
C SER A 102 13.83 2.88 -12.37
N ALA A 103 12.61 2.39 -12.49
CA ALA A 103 12.28 1.26 -13.36
C ALA A 103 12.52 1.56 -14.84
N ARG A 104 12.19 2.78 -15.30
CA ARG A 104 12.51 3.23 -16.68
C ARG A 104 14.00 3.27 -16.97
N LYS A 105 14.84 3.38 -15.94
CA LYS A 105 16.31 3.26 -16.04
C LYS A 105 16.80 1.83 -15.88
N LEU A 106 15.87 0.85 -15.86
CA LEU A 106 16.15 -0.58 -15.69
C LEU A 106 16.83 -0.93 -14.35
N LEU A 107 16.64 -0.08 -13.35
CA LEU A 107 17.15 -0.34 -12.01
C LEU A 107 16.24 -1.36 -11.30
N LYS A 108 16.85 -2.34 -10.63
CA LYS A 108 16.14 -3.26 -9.73
C LYS A 108 15.62 -2.47 -8.54
N THR A 109 14.32 -2.21 -8.52
CA THR A 109 13.68 -1.28 -7.59
C THR A 109 12.73 -2.01 -6.67
N ALA A 110 12.79 -1.68 -5.37
CA ALA A 110 11.74 -2.01 -4.40
C ALA A 110 11.19 -0.73 -3.79
N VAL A 111 9.89 -0.72 -3.50
CA VAL A 111 9.20 0.29 -2.70
C VAL A 111 8.72 -0.39 -1.44
N VAL A 112 9.03 0.18 -0.28
CA VAL A 112 8.60 -0.31 1.03
C VAL A 112 7.80 0.79 1.72
N SER A 113 6.55 0.50 2.08
CA SER A 113 5.63 1.48 2.68
C SER A 113 4.55 0.80 3.49
N GLU A 114 4.01 1.47 4.49
CA GLU A 114 2.86 0.99 5.27
C GLU A 114 1.57 0.98 4.46
N ASP A 115 1.41 1.98 3.58
CA ASP A 115 0.26 2.13 2.69
C ASP A 115 0.70 2.50 1.27
N ILE A 116 -0.26 2.55 0.35
CA ILE A 116 -0.06 3.08 -1.00
C ILE A 116 -0.89 4.35 -1.14
N GLY A 117 -0.20 5.43 -1.51
CA GLY A 117 -0.80 6.73 -1.78
C GLY A 117 -0.60 7.77 -0.69
N GLY A 118 -0.36 7.35 0.55
CA GLY A 118 -0.14 8.27 1.66
C GLY A 118 -1.26 9.31 1.77
N GLN A 119 -0.94 10.54 2.12
CA GLN A 119 -1.93 11.61 2.30
C GLN A 119 -2.74 11.95 1.02
N ALA A 120 -2.23 11.65 -0.16
CA ALA A 120 -2.98 11.91 -1.39
C ALA A 120 -4.26 11.04 -1.46
N ALA A 121 -4.22 9.83 -0.91
CA ALA A 121 -5.38 8.94 -0.85
C ALA A 121 -6.50 9.48 0.05
N TRP A 122 -6.19 10.34 1.02
CA TRP A 122 -7.17 10.89 1.97
C TRP A 122 -7.90 12.13 1.42
N SER A 123 -7.42 12.69 0.31
CA SER A 123 -8.04 13.87 -0.30
C SER A 123 -9.38 13.49 -0.93
N TRP A 124 -10.45 14.16 -0.51
CA TRP A 124 -11.77 13.98 -1.09
C TRP A 124 -11.79 14.34 -2.58
N MET A 125 -11.21 15.48 -2.91
CA MET A 125 -11.11 16.01 -4.27
C MET A 125 -9.74 16.68 -4.44
N VAL A 126 -9.09 16.43 -5.54
CA VAL A 126 -7.82 17.04 -5.96
C VAL A 126 -8.09 17.84 -7.24
N GLU A 127 -7.99 19.16 -7.15
CA GLU A 127 -8.24 20.09 -8.27
C GLU A 127 -6.96 20.81 -8.74
N ASN A 128 -5.85 20.56 -8.05
CA ASN A 128 -4.57 21.22 -8.28
C ASN A 128 -3.47 20.28 -8.80
N TYR A 129 -3.86 19.09 -9.30
CA TYR A 129 -2.94 18.16 -9.95
C TYR A 129 -3.05 18.29 -11.47
N MET A 130 -1.97 18.74 -12.11
CA MET A 130 -1.94 18.98 -13.56
C MET A 130 -2.33 17.73 -14.34
N GLY A 131 -3.23 17.86 -15.30
CA GLY A 131 -3.79 16.79 -16.11
C GLY A 131 -5.21 16.37 -15.73
N PHE A 132 -5.71 16.83 -14.57
CA PHE A 132 -7.09 16.62 -14.14
C PHE A 132 -7.71 17.94 -13.69
N THR A 133 -8.94 18.22 -14.15
CA THR A 133 -9.71 19.37 -13.62
C THR A 133 -10.16 19.10 -12.19
N ALA A 134 -10.57 17.87 -11.93
CA ALA A 134 -10.91 17.35 -10.60
C ALA A 134 -10.80 15.83 -10.63
N ILE A 135 -10.27 15.23 -9.58
CA ILE A 135 -10.13 13.78 -9.40
C ILE A 135 -10.15 13.47 -7.91
N THR A 136 -10.73 12.35 -7.49
CA THR A 136 -10.63 11.93 -6.10
C THR A 136 -9.20 11.47 -5.77
N GLY A 137 -8.78 11.64 -4.52
CA GLY A 137 -7.45 11.18 -4.09
C GLY A 137 -7.26 9.69 -4.30
N GLU A 138 -8.28 8.89 -4.00
CA GLU A 138 -8.29 7.44 -4.22
C GLU A 138 -8.08 7.09 -5.70
N GLU A 139 -8.80 7.73 -6.60
CA GLU A 139 -8.67 7.48 -8.05
C GLU A 139 -7.30 7.92 -8.59
N LEU A 140 -6.78 9.05 -8.10
CA LEU A 140 -5.47 9.54 -8.48
C LEU A 140 -4.37 8.56 -8.07
N VAL A 141 -4.42 8.08 -6.83
CA VAL A 141 -3.47 7.09 -6.30
C VAL A 141 -3.56 5.77 -7.04
N ARG A 142 -4.76 5.31 -7.38
CA ARG A 142 -4.96 4.11 -8.19
C ARG A 142 -4.27 4.22 -9.55
N LYS A 143 -4.33 5.40 -10.20
CA LYS A 143 -3.62 5.64 -11.47
C LYS A 143 -2.10 5.60 -11.31
N PHE A 144 -1.56 6.11 -10.20
CA PHE A 144 -0.13 6.00 -9.90
C PHE A 144 0.29 4.55 -9.69
N GLU A 145 -0.48 3.81 -8.91
CA GLU A 145 -0.21 2.40 -8.66
C GLU A 145 -0.27 1.57 -9.95
N GLU A 146 -1.30 1.78 -10.78
CA GLU A 146 -1.42 1.14 -12.09
C GLU A 146 -0.18 1.39 -12.95
N GLN A 147 0.30 2.63 -12.99
CA GLN A 147 1.51 2.98 -13.76
C GLN A 147 2.78 2.30 -13.22
N VAL A 148 2.94 2.20 -11.90
CA VAL A 148 4.09 1.47 -11.30
C VAL A 148 4.03 -0.02 -11.61
N ARG A 149 2.83 -0.60 -11.64
CA ARG A 149 2.61 -2.03 -11.92
C ARG A 149 2.93 -2.45 -13.37
N GLU A 150 3.04 -1.50 -14.31
CA GLU A 150 3.54 -1.76 -15.66
C GLU A 150 5.04 -2.11 -15.68
N PHE A 151 5.76 -1.88 -14.59
CA PHE A 151 7.18 -2.15 -14.45
C PHE A 151 7.46 -3.26 -13.44
N ASP A 152 8.63 -3.89 -13.54
CA ASP A 152 9.13 -4.89 -12.56
C ASP A 152 9.63 -4.18 -11.28
N VAL A 153 8.69 -3.57 -10.54
CA VAL A 153 8.93 -2.94 -9.24
C VAL A 153 8.36 -3.81 -8.13
N SER A 154 9.18 -4.11 -7.12
CA SER A 154 8.72 -4.78 -5.91
C SER A 154 7.99 -3.80 -5.01
N LEU A 155 6.67 -3.91 -4.87
CA LEU A 155 5.88 -3.16 -3.89
C LEU A 155 5.70 -4.03 -2.64
N GLU A 156 6.26 -3.57 -1.52
CA GLU A 156 6.21 -4.28 -0.24
C GLU A 156 5.48 -3.42 0.80
N LEU A 157 4.35 -3.92 1.29
CA LEU A 157 3.60 -3.26 2.36
C LEU A 157 4.17 -3.70 3.71
N ASP A 158 4.97 -2.82 4.29
CA ASP A 158 5.60 -3.05 5.58
C ASP A 158 6.12 -1.71 6.14
N SER A 159 6.23 -1.62 7.46
CA SER A 159 6.77 -0.43 8.14
C SER A 159 8.28 -0.50 8.21
N VAL A 160 8.97 0.52 7.68
CA VAL A 160 10.43 0.62 7.80
C VAL A 160 10.80 1.07 9.21
N GLN A 161 11.54 0.22 9.92
CA GLN A 161 11.99 0.48 11.30
C GLN A 161 13.36 1.13 11.37
N SER A 162 14.26 0.74 10.47
CA SER A 162 15.61 1.30 10.45
C SER A 162 16.26 1.19 9.09
N ILE A 163 17.20 2.10 8.86
CA ILE A 163 18.08 2.09 7.70
C ILE A 163 19.51 2.21 8.23
N ALA A 164 20.34 1.25 7.90
CA ALA A 164 21.75 1.23 8.26
C ALA A 164 22.61 1.07 7.02
N ARG A 165 23.84 1.57 7.05
CA ARG A 165 24.83 1.29 6.01
C ARG A 165 25.81 0.26 6.53
N GLU A 166 25.95 -0.84 5.81
CA GLU A 166 26.91 -1.89 6.08
C GLU A 166 27.77 -2.11 4.83
N SER A 167 29.06 -1.76 4.94
CA SER A 167 29.98 -1.74 3.80
C SER A 167 29.46 -0.84 2.66
N ASP A 168 29.22 -1.41 1.49
CA ASP A 168 28.76 -0.69 0.29
C ASP A 168 27.25 -0.76 0.08
N LEU A 169 26.51 -1.36 1.02
CA LEU A 169 25.06 -1.54 0.90
C LEU A 169 24.32 -0.86 2.06
N PHE A 170 23.13 -0.41 1.75
CA PHE A 170 22.12 -0.06 2.75
C PHE A 170 21.28 -1.27 3.10
N LEU A 171 20.99 -1.42 4.39
CA LEU A 171 20.06 -2.40 4.93
C LEU A 171 18.81 -1.67 5.42
N VAL A 172 17.70 -1.88 4.74
CA VAL A 172 16.39 -1.35 5.13
C VAL A 172 15.66 -2.47 5.87
N ARG A 173 15.46 -2.30 7.18
CA ARG A 173 14.81 -3.29 8.06
C ARG A 173 13.38 -2.88 8.33
N THR A 174 12.48 -3.84 8.30
CA THR A 174 11.05 -3.61 8.47
C THR A 174 10.51 -4.25 9.74
N ALA A 175 9.32 -3.82 10.14
CA ALA A 175 8.62 -4.32 11.34
C ALA A 175 8.33 -5.82 11.29
N SER A 176 8.06 -6.36 10.09
CA SER A 176 7.86 -7.80 9.91
C SER A 176 9.17 -8.61 9.90
N GLY A 177 10.33 -7.96 10.11
CA GLY A 177 11.65 -8.60 10.16
C GLY A 177 12.31 -8.81 8.80
N ASN A 178 11.76 -8.24 7.72
CA ASN A 178 12.43 -8.29 6.42
C ASN A 178 13.64 -7.36 6.39
N VAL A 179 14.63 -7.73 5.56
CA VAL A 179 15.81 -6.91 5.31
C VAL A 179 15.98 -6.75 3.82
N PHE A 180 15.86 -5.51 3.33
CA PHE A 180 16.12 -5.18 1.93
C PHE A 180 17.54 -4.63 1.82
N ARG A 181 18.37 -5.29 1.02
CA ARG A 181 19.72 -4.84 0.71
C ARG A 181 19.69 -3.99 -0.54
N SER A 182 20.31 -2.82 -0.51
CA SER A 182 20.28 -1.87 -1.61
C SER A 182 21.57 -1.07 -1.76
N ARG A 183 21.89 -0.69 -3.00
CA ARG A 183 23.02 0.21 -3.28
C ARG A 183 22.69 1.66 -2.95
N THR A 184 21.43 2.04 -3.15
CA THR A 184 20.92 3.38 -2.86
C THR A 184 19.57 3.32 -2.17
N VAL A 185 19.23 4.35 -1.41
CA VAL A 185 17.91 4.51 -0.78
C VAL A 185 17.34 5.87 -1.13
N ILE A 186 16.09 5.90 -1.52
CA ILE A 186 15.32 7.13 -1.71
C ILE A 186 14.31 7.22 -0.56
N LEU A 187 14.38 8.34 0.18
CA LEU A 187 13.45 8.59 1.28
C LEU A 187 12.31 9.48 0.79
N ALA A 188 11.10 8.94 0.82
CA ALA A 188 9.86 9.63 0.49
C ALA A 188 8.77 9.34 1.56
N PRO A 189 9.10 9.46 2.87
CA PRO A 189 8.22 9.00 3.95
C PRO A 189 6.96 9.86 4.11
N GLY A 190 6.89 11.01 3.43
CA GLY A 190 5.81 11.96 3.61
C GLY A 190 5.84 12.63 4.99
N LYS A 191 4.65 12.91 5.49
CA LYS A 191 4.43 13.46 6.85
C LYS A 191 3.14 12.88 7.43
N GLU A 192 3.06 12.79 8.73
CA GLU A 192 1.80 12.59 9.43
C GLU A 192 1.31 13.91 10.02
N PRO A 193 0.04 14.27 9.81
CA PRO A 193 -0.54 15.42 10.50
C PRO A 193 -0.66 15.11 11.99
N MET A 194 -0.33 16.08 12.84
CA MET A 194 -0.65 16.00 14.26
C MET A 194 -2.16 16.07 14.44
N THR A 195 -2.74 15.08 15.08
CA THR A 195 -4.14 15.05 15.43
C THR A 195 -4.41 15.84 16.70
N LEU A 196 -5.62 16.35 16.85
CA LEU A 196 -6.07 17.00 18.10
C LEU A 196 -6.50 15.98 19.17
N GLY A 197 -6.65 14.71 18.77
CA GLY A 197 -7.13 13.63 19.64
C GLY A 197 -8.63 13.74 19.97
N LEU A 198 -9.40 14.44 19.14
CA LEU A 198 -10.83 14.66 19.39
C LEU A 198 -11.67 13.46 18.90
N PRO A 199 -12.77 13.14 19.63
CA PRO A 199 -13.71 12.14 19.15
C PRO A 199 -14.26 12.46 17.77
N GLY A 200 -14.15 11.53 16.83
CA GLY A 200 -14.65 11.68 15.47
C GLY A 200 -13.71 12.40 14.50
N GLU A 201 -12.54 12.84 14.93
CA GLU A 201 -11.55 13.51 14.08
C GLU A 201 -11.21 12.69 12.82
N THR A 202 -10.85 11.44 12.99
CA THR A 202 -10.55 10.53 11.86
C THR A 202 -11.72 10.40 10.88
N ARG A 203 -12.97 10.35 11.38
CA ARG A 203 -14.17 10.24 10.54
C ARG A 203 -14.46 11.51 9.75
N LEU A 204 -14.09 12.66 10.29
CA LEU A 204 -14.33 13.98 9.71
C LEU A 204 -13.15 14.47 8.85
N MET A 205 -12.02 13.78 8.86
CA MET A 205 -10.87 14.11 8.00
C MET A 205 -11.29 14.08 6.52
N GLY A 206 -11.04 15.18 5.80
CA GLY A 206 -11.52 15.40 4.43
C GLY A 206 -13.04 15.58 4.28
N ARG A 207 -13.80 15.62 5.40
CA ARG A 207 -15.27 15.79 5.41
C ARG A 207 -15.73 16.83 6.43
N GLY A 208 -14.95 17.87 6.62
CA GLY A 208 -15.18 18.93 7.59
C GLY A 208 -13.95 19.31 8.40
N ILE A 209 -12.98 18.40 8.52
CA ILE A 209 -11.65 18.70 9.05
C ILE A 209 -10.65 18.62 7.88
N SER A 210 -9.90 19.70 7.67
CA SER A 210 -8.82 19.80 6.70
C SER A 210 -7.50 20.06 7.40
N ILE A 211 -6.43 19.50 6.84
CA ILE A 211 -5.04 19.72 7.26
C ILE A 211 -4.23 20.44 6.18
N CYS A 212 -4.86 20.82 5.08
CA CYS A 212 -4.25 21.50 3.96
C CYS A 212 -5.13 22.70 3.51
N ALA A 213 -4.87 23.87 4.05
CA ALA A 213 -5.62 25.07 3.66
C ALA A 213 -5.53 25.34 2.15
N THR A 214 -4.33 25.23 1.56
CA THR A 214 -4.11 25.44 0.12
C THR A 214 -4.91 24.47 -0.76
N CYS A 215 -5.11 23.23 -0.27
CA CYS A 215 -5.85 22.22 -1.03
C CYS A 215 -7.37 22.43 -0.92
N ASP A 216 -7.86 22.66 0.30
CA ASP A 216 -9.27 22.51 0.63
C ASP A 216 -10.00 23.83 0.87
N ALA A 217 -9.30 24.97 1.10
CA ALA A 217 -9.93 26.27 1.37
C ALA A 217 -10.97 26.69 0.32
N PRO A 218 -10.79 26.42 -1.00
CA PRO A 218 -11.81 26.74 -1.99
C PRO A 218 -13.15 26.05 -1.74
N LEU A 219 -13.14 24.86 -1.14
CA LEU A 219 -14.36 24.08 -0.84
C LEU A 219 -15.22 24.70 0.25
N PHE A 220 -14.61 25.55 1.10
CA PHE A 220 -15.27 26.19 2.25
C PHE A 220 -15.57 27.67 2.01
N ARG A 221 -15.51 28.13 0.74
CA ARG A 221 -15.78 29.54 0.41
C ARG A 221 -17.16 29.98 0.90
N GLY A 222 -17.18 31.04 1.70
CA GLY A 222 -18.41 31.59 2.27
C GLY A 222 -18.96 30.87 3.49
N MET A 223 -18.27 29.83 3.96
CA MET A 223 -18.63 29.09 5.17
C MET A 223 -17.83 29.60 6.38
N PRO A 224 -18.41 29.60 7.60
CA PRO A 224 -17.64 29.81 8.82
C PRO A 224 -16.64 28.67 9.01
N VAL A 225 -15.37 28.99 9.22
CA VAL A 225 -14.31 28.04 9.51
C VAL A 225 -13.62 28.36 10.82
N ALA A 226 -13.19 27.35 11.55
CA ALA A 226 -12.34 27.50 12.71
C ALA A 226 -10.93 27.01 12.36
N VAL A 227 -9.93 27.83 12.67
CA VAL A 227 -8.52 27.46 12.49
C VAL A 227 -7.95 27.10 13.85
N VAL A 228 -7.38 25.90 13.95
CA VAL A 228 -6.78 25.40 15.20
C VAL A 228 -5.27 25.32 15.02
N GLY A 229 -4.55 26.10 15.81
CA GLY A 229 -3.10 26.23 15.76
C GLY A 229 -2.63 27.60 15.25
N GLY A 230 -1.32 27.80 15.26
CA GLY A 230 -0.66 29.05 14.84
C GLY A 230 0.64 28.81 14.07
N GLY A 231 0.81 27.63 13.50
CA GLY A 231 1.95 27.30 12.64
C GLY A 231 1.74 27.76 11.19
N ASN A 232 2.76 27.59 10.35
CA ASN A 232 2.75 28.03 8.94
C ASN A 232 1.57 27.48 8.10
N THR A 233 0.95 26.41 8.53
CA THR A 233 -0.22 25.82 7.84
C THR A 233 -1.53 26.48 8.26
N ALA A 234 -1.52 27.22 9.38
CA ALA A 234 -2.71 27.89 9.93
C ALA A 234 -2.82 29.36 9.53
N VAL A 235 -1.79 29.93 8.91
CA VAL A 235 -1.69 31.35 8.53
C VAL A 235 -1.94 31.54 7.04
#